data_f5f92451bb3b370bf92596287dcadbd7
#
_entry.id   f5f92451bb3b370bf92596287dcadbd7
#
_cell.length_a   1.000
_cell.length_b   1.000
_cell.length_c   1.000
_cell.angle_alpha   90.00
_cell.angle_beta   90.00
_cell.angle_gamma   90.00
#
_symmetry.space_group_name_H-M   'P 1'
#
loop_
_entity.id
_entity.type
_entity.pdbx_description
1 polymer ?
#
loop_
_entity_poly.entity_id
_entity_poly.type
_entity_poly.pdbx_seq_one_letter_code
_entity_poly.pdbx_strand_id
1 'polypeptide(L)'
;MRKHLSTIVLVILLLIGLSLLLYPTVSDYWNSFHQTRAIATYAENVAALDNASYDAIWDAARQYNRNLLSRSNSFLLSEEQKAEYESLLNISGQGVMGYIEIPEIDVSLPIYHGTEDPVLQVAVGHLEWTSLPVGGESTHCVLSGHRGLPSAKLFTDLDKLREGDTFLLRVLDEILTYEVDQILIVEPQDTAALEIAEGEDYCTLVTCTPYGINTHRLLVRGHRIDNIEEVKTVRVTADAVQLEPMLVAPVVAIPMLLILLILLLLPRRRKK
;
A
#
# COMPACT_ATOMS: atom_id res chain seq x y z
N MET A 1 -14.54 49.92 5.45
CA MET A 1 -14.61 48.50 5.82
C MET A 1 -15.62 47.70 5.00
N ARG A 2 -16.85 48.11 4.75
CA ARG A 2 -17.85 47.32 3.96
C ARG A 2 -17.48 47.06 2.49
N LYS A 3 -16.63 47.89 1.85
CA LYS A 3 -16.27 47.76 0.41
C LYS A 3 -15.31 46.60 0.10
N HIS A 4 -14.64 46.07 1.10
CA HIS A 4 -13.68 44.94 0.91
C HIS A 4 -14.21 43.63 1.48
N LEU A 5 -15.34 43.63 2.18
CA LEU A 5 -15.88 42.42 2.83
C LEU A 5 -16.22 41.33 1.80
N SER A 6 -16.88 41.70 0.69
CA SER A 6 -17.22 40.76 -0.39
C SER A 6 -15.96 40.16 -1.06
N THR A 7 -14.91 40.97 -1.25
CA THR A 7 -13.66 40.51 -1.81
C THR A 7 -12.95 39.55 -0.85
N ILE A 8 -12.94 39.85 0.44
CA ILE A 8 -12.36 38.97 1.48
C ILE A 8 -13.12 37.64 1.52
N VAL A 9 -14.44 37.66 1.51
CA VAL A 9 -15.27 36.43 1.49
C VAL A 9 -14.97 35.59 0.25
N LEU A 10 -14.90 36.21 -0.94
CA LEU A 10 -14.58 35.51 -2.17
C LEU A 10 -13.16 34.87 -2.14
N VAL A 11 -12.17 35.57 -1.59
CA VAL A 11 -10.80 35.03 -1.42
C VAL A 11 -10.80 33.85 -0.45
N ILE A 12 -11.51 33.95 0.67
CA ILE A 12 -11.61 32.83 1.63
C ILE A 12 -12.27 31.63 0.97
N LEU A 13 -13.39 31.81 0.25
CA LEU A 13 -14.05 30.72 -0.47
C LEU A 13 -13.15 30.10 -1.55
N LEU A 14 -12.39 30.91 -2.26
CA LEU A 14 -11.40 30.44 -3.24
C LEU A 14 -10.31 29.59 -2.56
N LEU A 15 -9.75 30.03 -1.44
CA LEU A 15 -8.72 29.31 -0.70
C LEU A 15 -9.25 27.97 -0.12
N ILE A 16 -10.48 27.97 0.40
CA ILE A 16 -11.15 26.74 0.87
C ILE A 16 -11.32 25.76 -0.29
N GLY A 17 -11.87 26.23 -1.42
CA GLY A 17 -12.09 25.39 -2.61
C GLY A 17 -10.78 24.82 -3.16
N LEU A 18 -9.73 25.62 -3.19
CA LEU A 18 -8.40 25.18 -3.62
C LEU A 18 -7.79 24.17 -2.65
N SER A 19 -7.93 24.40 -1.33
CA SER A 19 -7.44 23.45 -0.31
C SER A 19 -8.14 22.10 -0.43
N LEU A 20 -9.45 22.08 -0.67
CA LEU A 20 -10.21 20.84 -0.90
C LEU A 20 -9.78 20.14 -2.19
N LEU A 21 -9.51 20.90 -3.25
CA LEU A 21 -9.04 20.35 -4.53
C LEU A 21 -7.64 19.71 -4.42
N LEU A 22 -6.74 20.37 -3.68
CA LEU A 22 -5.35 19.90 -3.52
C LEU A 22 -5.18 18.84 -2.44
N TYR A 23 -6.17 18.67 -1.55
CA TYR A 23 -6.08 17.75 -0.42
C TYR A 23 -5.69 16.32 -0.83
N PRO A 24 -6.34 15.67 -1.82
CA PRO A 24 -5.99 14.30 -2.19
C PRO A 24 -4.52 14.18 -2.62
N THR A 25 -4.09 15.10 -3.46
CA THR A 25 -2.73 15.10 -4.03
C THR A 25 -1.66 15.30 -2.96
N VAL A 26 -1.86 16.26 -2.05
CA VAL A 26 -0.92 16.54 -0.95
C VAL A 26 -0.89 15.39 0.06
N SER A 27 -2.07 14.81 0.35
CA SER A 27 -2.18 13.71 1.29
C SER A 27 -1.54 12.42 0.76
N ASP A 28 -1.77 12.10 -0.52
CA ASP A 28 -1.14 10.94 -1.18
C ASP A 28 0.39 11.07 -1.19
N TYR A 29 0.91 12.25 -1.53
CA TYR A 29 2.35 12.53 -1.45
C TYR A 29 2.90 12.34 -0.01
N TRP A 30 2.20 12.87 0.99
CA TRP A 30 2.59 12.73 2.39
C TRP A 30 2.63 11.26 2.82
N ASN A 31 1.63 10.47 2.41
CA ASN A 31 1.57 9.05 2.73
C ASN A 31 2.64 8.25 1.98
N SER A 32 2.89 8.53 0.70
CA SER A 32 3.95 7.87 -0.07
C SER A 32 5.33 8.09 0.53
N PHE A 33 5.61 9.29 1.05
CA PHE A 33 6.84 9.59 1.77
C PHE A 33 7.00 8.72 3.03
N HIS A 34 5.92 8.53 3.82
CA HIS A 34 5.94 7.69 5.01
C HIS A 34 6.07 6.20 4.66
N GLN A 35 5.42 5.75 3.59
CA GLN A 35 5.53 4.39 3.07
C GLN A 35 6.97 4.08 2.63
N THR A 36 7.57 4.96 1.84
CA THR A 36 8.98 4.83 1.42
C THR A 36 9.92 4.79 2.62
N ARG A 37 9.68 5.62 3.64
CA ARG A 37 10.49 5.62 4.87
C ARG A 37 10.31 4.33 5.68
N ALA A 38 9.10 3.79 5.76
CA ALA A 38 8.84 2.51 6.43
C ALA A 38 9.59 1.37 5.74
N ILE A 39 9.56 1.32 4.40
CA ILE A 39 10.31 0.35 3.59
C ILE A 39 11.83 0.51 3.80
N ALA A 40 12.35 1.74 3.78
CA ALA A 40 13.77 1.99 3.99
C ALA A 40 14.23 1.55 5.39
N THR A 41 13.46 1.90 6.43
CA THR A 41 13.74 1.47 7.81
C THR A 41 13.68 -0.06 7.94
N TYR A 42 12.71 -0.71 7.29
CA TYR A 42 12.62 -2.16 7.25
C TYR A 42 13.89 -2.77 6.62
N ALA A 43 14.31 -2.29 5.45
CA ALA A 43 15.51 -2.76 4.76
C ALA A 43 16.80 -2.56 5.58
N GLU A 44 16.93 -1.42 6.28
CA GLU A 44 18.04 -1.17 7.21
C GLU A 44 18.05 -2.18 8.36
N ASN A 45 16.90 -2.49 8.97
CA ASN A 45 16.80 -3.48 10.04
C ASN A 45 17.12 -4.89 9.55
N VAL A 46 16.66 -5.27 8.34
CA VAL A 46 17.01 -6.55 7.73
C VAL A 46 18.51 -6.64 7.50
N ALA A 47 19.15 -5.60 6.95
CA ALA A 47 20.57 -5.56 6.70
C ALA A 47 21.45 -5.64 7.98
N ALA A 48 20.86 -5.31 9.13
CA ALA A 48 21.54 -5.38 10.43
C ALA A 48 21.41 -6.76 11.13
N LEU A 49 20.60 -7.68 10.58
CA LEU A 49 20.45 -9.04 11.13
C LEU A 49 21.72 -9.85 10.91
N ASP A 50 22.09 -10.64 11.90
CA ASP A 50 23.05 -11.72 11.71
C ASP A 50 22.39 -12.96 11.08
N ASN A 51 23.19 -13.85 10.50
CA ASN A 51 22.68 -15.03 9.80
C ASN A 51 21.82 -15.93 10.72
N ALA A 52 22.19 -16.06 11.98
CA ALA A 52 21.45 -16.93 12.92
C ALA A 52 20.07 -16.37 13.23
N SER A 53 19.96 -15.05 13.43
CA SER A 53 18.68 -14.37 13.64
C SER A 53 17.81 -14.41 12.39
N TYR A 54 18.44 -14.22 11.22
CA TYR A 54 17.76 -14.32 9.91
C TYR A 54 17.11 -15.69 9.73
N ASP A 55 17.91 -16.77 9.87
CA ASP A 55 17.43 -18.16 9.70
C ASP A 55 16.32 -18.48 10.71
N ALA A 56 16.46 -18.04 11.95
CA ALA A 56 15.45 -18.28 12.99
C ALA A 56 14.11 -17.58 12.67
N ILE A 57 14.12 -16.35 12.17
CA ILE A 57 12.91 -15.61 11.79
C ILE A 57 12.22 -16.30 10.60
N TRP A 58 13.01 -16.70 9.61
CA TRP A 58 12.51 -17.37 8.41
C TRP A 58 11.90 -18.74 8.71
N ASP A 59 12.60 -19.54 9.52
CA ASP A 59 12.12 -20.86 9.92
C ASP A 59 10.88 -20.81 10.79
N ALA A 60 10.78 -19.82 11.69
CA ALA A 60 9.58 -19.59 12.51
C ALA A 60 8.37 -19.26 11.64
N ALA A 61 8.53 -18.37 10.65
CA ALA A 61 7.46 -18.02 9.72
C ALA A 61 7.00 -19.21 8.87
N ARG A 62 7.95 -20.00 8.35
CA ARG A 62 7.65 -21.24 7.61
C ARG A 62 6.96 -22.28 8.49
N GLN A 63 7.40 -22.41 9.74
CA GLN A 63 6.75 -23.34 10.69
C GLN A 63 5.33 -22.92 11.00
N TYR A 64 5.06 -21.61 11.15
CA TYR A 64 3.71 -21.09 11.30
C TYR A 64 2.83 -21.49 10.12
N ASN A 65 3.29 -21.31 8.87
CA ASN A 65 2.55 -21.67 7.67
C ASN A 65 2.23 -23.19 7.63
N ARG A 66 3.20 -24.04 7.97
CA ARG A 66 2.96 -25.49 8.06
C ARG A 66 1.89 -25.84 9.11
N ASN A 67 1.89 -25.14 10.23
CA ASN A 67 0.92 -25.36 11.30
C ASN A 67 -0.50 -24.93 10.91
N LEU A 68 -0.65 -23.93 9.99
CA LEU A 68 -1.95 -23.50 9.48
C LEU A 68 -2.71 -24.64 8.80
N LEU A 69 -2.04 -25.53 8.07
CA LEU A 69 -2.65 -26.67 7.38
C LEU A 69 -3.41 -27.61 8.33
N SER A 70 -2.98 -27.68 9.59
CA SER A 70 -3.62 -28.53 10.63
C SER A 70 -4.65 -27.78 11.47
N ARG A 71 -4.75 -26.46 11.33
CA ARG A 71 -5.76 -25.66 12.05
C ARG A 71 -7.12 -25.85 11.37
N SER A 72 -8.19 -26.02 12.16
CA SER A 72 -9.54 -25.91 11.61
C SER A 72 -9.74 -24.49 11.08
N ASN A 73 -10.42 -24.36 9.94
CA ASN A 73 -10.73 -23.09 9.27
C ASN A 73 -11.50 -22.11 10.19
N SER A 74 -10.80 -21.50 11.13
CA SER A 74 -11.34 -20.43 11.98
C SER A 74 -10.76 -19.11 11.54
N PHE A 75 -11.64 -18.21 11.09
CA PHE A 75 -11.27 -16.81 10.77
C PHE A 75 -10.94 -15.97 12.01
N LEU A 76 -11.12 -16.55 13.21
CA LEU A 76 -10.85 -15.89 14.49
C LEU A 76 -9.67 -16.59 15.17
N LEU A 77 -8.60 -15.85 15.37
CA LEU A 77 -7.46 -16.29 16.15
C LEU A 77 -7.78 -16.16 17.65
N SER A 78 -7.29 -17.09 18.48
CA SER A 78 -7.23 -16.87 19.93
C SER A 78 -6.22 -15.78 20.27
N GLU A 79 -6.28 -15.24 21.49
CA GLU A 79 -5.31 -14.21 21.94
C GLU A 79 -3.85 -14.72 21.85
N GLU A 80 -3.63 -16.02 22.18
CA GLU A 80 -2.30 -16.61 22.06
C GLU A 80 -1.85 -16.73 20.61
N GLN A 81 -2.77 -17.14 19.71
CA GLN A 81 -2.49 -17.25 18.27
C GLN A 81 -2.21 -15.87 17.66
N LYS A 82 -2.95 -14.83 18.09
CA LYS A 82 -2.74 -13.48 17.65
C LYS A 82 -1.39 -12.95 18.12
N ALA A 83 -1.02 -13.19 19.38
CA ALA A 83 0.29 -12.80 19.90
C ALA A 83 1.44 -13.54 19.19
N GLU A 84 1.29 -14.82 18.87
CA GLU A 84 2.24 -15.58 18.04
C GLU A 84 2.38 -14.91 16.68
N TYR A 85 1.27 -14.68 15.96
CA TYR A 85 1.23 -14.05 14.65
C TYR A 85 1.92 -12.67 14.64
N GLU A 86 1.58 -11.79 15.58
CA GLU A 86 2.15 -10.44 15.67
C GLU A 86 3.65 -10.42 15.99
N SER A 87 4.19 -11.50 16.57
CA SER A 87 5.63 -11.63 16.86
C SER A 87 6.45 -12.06 15.65
N LEU A 88 5.84 -12.73 14.67
CA LEU A 88 6.52 -13.26 13.49
C LEU A 88 6.79 -12.18 12.44
N LEU A 89 7.97 -12.19 11.81
CA LEU A 89 8.39 -11.21 10.81
C LEU A 89 8.39 -9.73 11.31
N ASN A 90 8.25 -9.49 12.60
CA ASN A 90 8.19 -8.14 13.20
C ASN A 90 9.58 -7.65 13.60
N ILE A 91 10.47 -7.45 12.62
CA ILE A 91 11.90 -7.14 12.84
C ILE A 91 12.10 -5.77 13.48
N SER A 92 11.30 -4.78 13.08
CA SER A 92 11.40 -3.41 13.56
C SER A 92 10.61 -3.14 14.86
N GLY A 93 9.77 -4.10 15.30
CA GLY A 93 8.79 -3.89 16.38
C GLY A 93 7.63 -2.94 15.99
N GLN A 94 7.54 -2.56 14.71
CA GLN A 94 6.51 -1.65 14.18
C GLN A 94 5.42 -2.38 13.38
N GLY A 95 5.47 -3.71 13.34
CA GLY A 95 4.49 -4.55 12.65
C GLY A 95 4.69 -4.66 11.13
N VAL A 96 5.81 -4.18 10.58
CA VAL A 96 6.14 -4.34 9.16
C VAL A 96 6.73 -5.72 8.92
N MET A 97 6.09 -6.50 8.05
CA MET A 97 6.50 -7.88 7.67
C MET A 97 7.39 -7.90 6.42
N GLY A 98 7.26 -6.90 5.56
CA GLY A 98 7.88 -6.80 4.25
C GLY A 98 7.25 -5.68 3.44
N TYR A 99 7.43 -5.73 2.13
CA TYR A 99 6.75 -4.82 1.22
C TYR A 99 6.40 -5.50 -0.11
N ILE A 100 5.38 -4.96 -0.78
CA ILE A 100 4.91 -5.41 -2.09
C ILE A 100 5.29 -4.40 -3.16
N GLU A 101 5.71 -4.89 -4.31
CA GLU A 101 5.94 -4.11 -5.54
C GLU A 101 5.05 -4.66 -6.66
N ILE A 102 4.33 -3.77 -7.35
CA ILE A 102 3.49 -4.10 -8.51
C ILE A 102 3.88 -3.12 -9.64
N PRO A 103 4.86 -3.48 -10.49
CA PRO A 103 5.43 -2.55 -11.48
C PRO A 103 4.40 -2.01 -12.47
N GLU A 104 3.46 -2.85 -12.91
CA GLU A 104 2.46 -2.48 -13.95
C GLU A 104 1.58 -1.29 -13.54
N ILE A 105 1.37 -1.10 -12.23
CA ILE A 105 0.53 -0.01 -11.70
C ILE A 105 1.31 0.96 -10.80
N ASP A 106 2.64 0.87 -10.81
CA ASP A 106 3.55 1.73 -10.04
C ASP A 106 3.19 1.77 -8.54
N VAL A 107 3.14 0.58 -7.92
CA VAL A 107 2.85 0.39 -6.50
C VAL A 107 4.07 -0.17 -5.80
N SER A 108 4.46 0.47 -4.69
CA SER A 108 5.45 -0.01 -3.72
C SER A 108 4.95 0.35 -2.32
N LEU A 109 4.49 -0.66 -1.55
CA LEU A 109 3.78 -0.47 -0.29
C LEU A 109 4.29 -1.40 0.80
N PRO A 110 4.47 -0.93 2.05
CA PRO A 110 4.79 -1.81 3.16
C PRO A 110 3.60 -2.72 3.49
N ILE A 111 3.92 -3.94 3.91
CA ILE A 111 2.96 -4.94 4.38
C ILE A 111 3.03 -4.97 5.91
N TYR A 112 1.90 -4.71 6.55
CA TYR A 112 1.76 -4.75 8.00
C TYR A 112 0.96 -5.97 8.45
N HIS A 113 1.14 -6.36 9.72
CA HIS A 113 0.26 -7.30 10.39
C HIS A 113 -1.15 -6.74 10.49
N GLY A 114 -2.14 -7.61 10.26
CA GLY A 114 -3.56 -7.28 10.41
C GLY A 114 -4.12 -6.37 9.33
N THR A 115 -5.43 -6.16 9.41
CA THR A 115 -6.20 -5.36 8.46
C THR A 115 -7.08 -4.32 9.17
N GLU A 116 -6.65 -3.87 10.35
CA GLU A 116 -7.34 -2.83 11.09
C GLU A 116 -7.25 -1.48 10.36
N ASP A 117 -8.23 -0.60 10.63
CA ASP A 117 -8.31 0.72 10.01
C ASP A 117 -7.00 1.52 10.01
N PRO A 118 -6.21 1.60 11.10
CA PRO A 118 -4.96 2.35 11.10
C PRO A 118 -3.94 1.84 10.06
N VAL A 119 -3.89 0.53 9.82
CA VAL A 119 -3.03 -0.10 8.81
C VAL A 119 -3.54 0.23 7.42
N LEU A 120 -4.81 -0.06 7.14
CA LEU A 120 -5.38 0.07 5.80
C LEU A 120 -5.49 1.52 5.33
N GLN A 121 -5.45 2.52 6.23
CA GLN A 121 -5.41 3.94 5.86
C GLN A 121 -4.09 4.35 5.19
N VAL A 122 -2.99 3.63 5.43
CA VAL A 122 -1.65 4.06 4.99
C VAL A 122 -0.86 2.99 4.24
N ALA A 123 -1.27 1.72 4.29
CA ALA A 123 -0.48 0.60 3.82
C ALA A 123 -1.35 -0.58 3.35
N VAL A 124 -0.69 -1.70 3.09
CA VAL A 124 -1.30 -3.01 2.86
C VAL A 124 -1.25 -3.81 4.15
N GLY A 125 -2.37 -4.45 4.49
CA GLY A 125 -2.49 -5.33 5.64
C GLY A 125 -2.53 -6.80 5.24
N HIS A 126 -1.86 -7.64 6.01
CA HIS A 126 -1.91 -9.09 5.86
C HIS A 126 -3.10 -9.66 6.64
N LEU A 127 -3.89 -10.53 6.01
CA LEU A 127 -5.00 -11.21 6.68
C LEU A 127 -4.46 -12.27 7.65
N GLU A 128 -4.67 -12.07 8.94
CA GLU A 128 -4.04 -12.81 10.04
C GLU A 128 -4.34 -14.34 10.08
N TRP A 129 -5.41 -14.78 9.43
CA TRP A 129 -5.79 -16.20 9.33
C TRP A 129 -5.24 -16.89 8.07
N THR A 130 -4.45 -16.20 7.24
CA THR A 130 -3.83 -16.73 6.02
C THR A 130 -2.33 -17.00 6.21
N SER A 131 -1.70 -17.62 5.23
CA SER A 131 -0.26 -17.90 5.29
C SER A 131 0.56 -16.63 5.31
N LEU A 132 1.58 -16.56 6.17
CA LEU A 132 2.57 -15.48 6.17
C LEU A 132 3.24 -15.35 4.80
N PRO A 133 3.67 -14.14 4.41
CA PRO A 133 4.17 -13.83 3.06
C PRO A 133 5.59 -14.37 2.79
N VAL A 134 5.87 -15.61 3.17
CA VAL A 134 7.17 -16.30 2.99
C VAL A 134 7.13 -17.39 1.92
N GLY A 135 5.97 -17.59 1.28
CA GLY A 135 5.77 -18.60 0.24
C GLY A 135 5.96 -20.03 0.74
N GLY A 136 6.01 -20.95 -0.22
CA GLY A 136 6.20 -22.38 -0.01
C GLY A 136 5.00 -23.21 -0.44
N GLU A 137 5.22 -24.53 -0.62
CA GLU A 137 4.15 -25.47 -0.99
C GLU A 137 3.00 -25.44 0.02
N SER A 138 1.78 -25.47 -0.49
CA SER A 138 0.56 -25.44 0.28
C SER A 138 0.46 -24.18 1.15
N THR A 139 0.77 -23.02 0.57
CA THR A 139 0.59 -21.71 1.21
C THR A 139 -0.30 -20.80 0.38
N HIS A 140 -1.09 -19.96 1.06
CA HIS A 140 -1.87 -18.92 0.43
C HIS A 140 -1.81 -17.66 1.29
N CYS A 141 -1.00 -16.70 0.88
CA CYS A 141 -0.89 -15.37 1.50
C CYS A 141 -2.01 -14.47 0.98
N VAL A 142 -2.65 -13.69 1.84
CA VAL A 142 -3.67 -12.73 1.42
C VAL A 142 -3.34 -11.34 1.95
N LEU A 143 -3.24 -10.38 1.02
CA LEU A 143 -2.92 -9.00 1.29
C LEU A 143 -4.09 -8.09 0.91
N SER A 144 -4.54 -7.27 1.85
CA SER A 144 -5.66 -6.34 1.66
C SER A 144 -5.19 -4.89 1.62
N GLY A 145 -5.74 -4.12 0.70
CA GLY A 145 -5.50 -2.69 0.60
C GLY A 145 -6.74 -1.94 0.16
N HIS A 146 -6.90 -0.72 0.64
CA HIS A 146 -8.02 0.13 0.24
C HIS A 146 -7.96 0.55 -1.22
N ARG A 147 -9.15 0.83 -1.76
CA ARG A 147 -9.37 1.43 -3.08
C ARG A 147 -10.15 2.73 -2.95
N GLY A 148 -9.67 3.76 -3.64
CA GLY A 148 -10.39 5.03 -3.73
C GLY A 148 -10.32 5.90 -2.48
N LEU A 149 -9.31 5.71 -1.62
CA LEU A 149 -9.06 6.65 -0.53
C LEU A 149 -8.56 7.98 -1.12
N PRO A 150 -9.14 9.13 -0.68
CA PRO A 150 -8.63 10.44 -1.09
C PRO A 150 -7.21 10.73 -0.59
N SER A 151 -6.76 10.01 0.42
CA SER A 151 -5.48 10.25 1.11
C SER A 151 -4.33 9.39 0.61
N ALA A 152 -4.60 8.27 -0.06
CA ALA A 152 -3.55 7.35 -0.50
C ALA A 152 -4.03 6.49 -1.68
N LYS A 153 -3.15 6.30 -2.68
CA LYS A 153 -3.45 5.51 -3.87
C LYS A 153 -3.68 4.03 -3.55
N LEU A 154 -2.82 3.43 -2.73
CA LEU A 154 -2.85 2.02 -2.32
C LEU A 154 -3.20 1.07 -3.48
N PHE A 155 -4.24 0.23 -3.35
CA PHE A 155 -4.73 -0.69 -4.37
C PHE A 155 -5.81 -0.09 -5.30
N THR A 156 -5.83 1.25 -5.45
CA THR A 156 -6.82 1.93 -6.31
C THR A 156 -6.81 1.42 -7.74
N ASP A 157 -5.64 1.13 -8.29
CA ASP A 157 -5.44 0.69 -9.67
C ASP A 157 -5.35 -0.84 -9.85
N LEU A 158 -5.64 -1.62 -8.81
CA LEU A 158 -5.53 -3.09 -8.85
C LEU A 158 -6.38 -3.73 -9.96
N ASP A 159 -7.47 -3.09 -10.37
CA ASP A 159 -8.35 -3.53 -11.47
C ASP A 159 -7.74 -3.36 -12.87
N LYS A 160 -6.57 -2.75 -12.97
CA LYS A 160 -5.84 -2.64 -14.25
C LYS A 160 -4.98 -3.86 -14.54
N LEU A 161 -4.69 -4.67 -13.50
CA LEU A 161 -3.91 -5.91 -13.66
C LEU A 161 -4.67 -6.95 -14.50
N ARG A 162 -3.90 -7.77 -15.19
CA ARG A 162 -4.36 -8.84 -16.07
C ARG A 162 -3.63 -10.13 -15.75
N GLU A 163 -4.17 -11.24 -16.16
CA GLU A 163 -3.47 -12.53 -16.13
C GLU A 163 -2.16 -12.43 -16.94
N GLY A 164 -1.07 -12.91 -16.36
CA GLY A 164 0.29 -12.78 -16.87
C GLY A 164 1.09 -11.58 -16.36
N ASP A 165 0.45 -10.57 -15.72
CA ASP A 165 1.18 -9.51 -15.02
C ASP A 165 1.84 -10.06 -13.76
N THR A 166 2.88 -9.39 -13.27
CA THR A 166 3.63 -9.87 -12.11
C THR A 166 3.62 -8.87 -10.97
N PHE A 167 3.69 -9.41 -9.74
CA PHE A 167 3.98 -8.63 -8.53
C PHE A 167 4.97 -9.37 -7.66
N LEU A 168 5.64 -8.62 -6.79
CA LEU A 168 6.73 -9.13 -5.98
C LEU A 168 6.45 -8.84 -4.50
N LEU A 169 6.70 -9.85 -3.66
CA LEU A 169 6.81 -9.65 -2.22
C LEU A 169 8.30 -9.65 -1.84
N ARG A 170 8.70 -8.67 -1.07
CA ARG A 170 10.05 -8.60 -0.50
C ARG A 170 9.95 -8.78 1.00
N VAL A 171 10.44 -9.92 1.47
CA VAL A 171 10.39 -10.33 2.87
C VAL A 171 11.79 -10.71 3.31
N LEU A 172 12.27 -10.10 4.36
CA LEU A 172 13.69 -10.08 4.68
C LEU A 172 14.50 -9.59 3.46
N ASP A 173 15.45 -10.34 2.94
CA ASP A 173 16.19 -10.06 1.70
C ASP A 173 15.76 -10.96 0.53
N GLU A 174 14.72 -11.79 0.74
CA GLU A 174 14.16 -12.66 -0.30
C GLU A 174 13.15 -11.93 -1.17
N ILE A 175 13.17 -12.29 -2.44
CA ILE A 175 12.19 -11.83 -3.43
C ILE A 175 11.29 -13.01 -3.82
N LEU A 176 9.98 -12.81 -3.66
CA LEU A 176 8.98 -13.80 -4.05
C LEU A 176 8.17 -13.20 -5.21
N THR A 177 8.39 -13.73 -6.42
CA THR A 177 7.68 -13.26 -7.62
C THR A 177 6.44 -14.12 -7.85
N TYR A 178 5.31 -13.45 -8.06
CA TYR A 178 4.02 -14.06 -8.37
C TYR A 178 3.52 -13.55 -9.71
N GLU A 179 3.06 -14.47 -10.58
CA GLU A 179 2.38 -14.15 -11.84
C GLU A 179 0.88 -14.28 -11.65
N VAL A 180 0.12 -13.26 -12.03
CA VAL A 180 -1.34 -13.23 -11.93
C VAL A 180 -1.94 -14.34 -12.77
N ASP A 181 -2.67 -15.26 -12.17
CA ASP A 181 -3.31 -16.40 -12.79
C ASP A 181 -4.84 -16.40 -12.68
N GLN A 182 -5.40 -15.57 -11.80
CA GLN A 182 -6.84 -15.49 -11.61
C GLN A 182 -7.29 -14.13 -11.12
N ILE A 183 -8.38 -13.61 -11.68
CA ILE A 183 -9.02 -12.37 -11.25
C ILE A 183 -10.50 -12.64 -11.03
N LEU A 184 -10.99 -12.42 -9.81
CA LEU A 184 -12.38 -12.68 -9.42
C LEU A 184 -13.01 -11.44 -8.77
N ILE A 185 -14.33 -11.35 -8.90
CA ILE A 185 -15.16 -10.43 -8.12
C ILE A 185 -16.14 -11.26 -7.32
N VAL A 186 -16.07 -11.15 -6.00
CA VAL A 186 -16.83 -11.97 -5.06
C VAL A 186 -17.58 -11.10 -4.05
N GLU A 187 -18.56 -11.67 -3.36
CA GLU A 187 -19.18 -11.02 -2.20
C GLU A 187 -18.23 -10.98 -1.00
N PRO A 188 -18.36 -9.99 -0.09
CA PRO A 188 -17.40 -9.81 1.01
C PRO A 188 -17.26 -11.02 1.96
N GLN A 189 -18.30 -11.85 2.07
CA GLN A 189 -18.33 -13.05 2.89
C GLN A 189 -17.84 -14.31 2.18
N ASP A 190 -17.61 -14.24 0.86
CA ASP A 190 -17.14 -15.38 0.08
C ASP A 190 -15.61 -15.44 0.16
N THR A 191 -15.12 -16.40 0.94
CA THR A 191 -13.70 -16.62 1.18
C THR A 191 -13.17 -17.89 0.52
N ALA A 192 -13.98 -18.62 -0.25
CA ALA A 192 -13.61 -19.91 -0.84
C ALA A 192 -12.37 -19.80 -1.75
N ALA A 193 -12.23 -18.69 -2.45
CA ALA A 193 -11.06 -18.43 -3.31
C ALA A 193 -9.76 -18.10 -2.54
N LEU A 194 -9.81 -17.99 -1.21
CA LEU A 194 -8.67 -17.66 -0.36
C LEU A 194 -8.15 -18.88 0.41
N GLU A 195 -8.74 -20.06 0.21
CA GLU A 195 -8.31 -21.29 0.85
C GLU A 195 -6.94 -21.75 0.33
N ILE A 196 -6.20 -22.45 1.19
CA ILE A 196 -4.91 -23.06 0.81
C ILE A 196 -5.19 -24.23 -0.12
N ALA A 197 -4.55 -24.25 -1.28
CA ALA A 197 -4.55 -25.38 -2.21
C ALA A 197 -3.31 -26.24 -1.99
N GLU A 198 -3.50 -27.57 -1.93
CA GLU A 198 -2.40 -28.51 -1.71
C GLU A 198 -1.37 -28.45 -2.85
N GLY A 199 -0.10 -28.28 -2.49
CA GLY A 199 1.02 -28.22 -3.44
C GLY A 199 1.25 -26.84 -4.07
N GLU A 200 0.32 -25.92 -3.95
CA GLU A 200 0.40 -24.59 -4.56
C GLU A 200 1.02 -23.54 -3.63
N ASP A 201 1.65 -22.53 -4.21
CA ASP A 201 2.14 -21.31 -3.54
C ASP A 201 1.44 -20.09 -4.14
N TYR A 202 0.41 -19.60 -3.44
CA TYR A 202 -0.42 -18.49 -3.89
C TYR A 202 -0.26 -17.24 -3.04
N CYS A 203 -0.42 -16.09 -3.70
CA CYS A 203 -0.66 -14.82 -3.04
C CYS A 203 -1.85 -14.12 -3.70
N THR A 204 -2.85 -13.69 -2.90
CA THR A 204 -4.02 -12.97 -3.40
C THR A 204 -4.03 -11.53 -2.86
N LEU A 205 -4.15 -10.58 -3.78
CA LEU A 205 -4.34 -9.16 -3.48
C LEU A 205 -5.84 -8.86 -3.45
N VAL A 206 -6.31 -8.23 -2.38
CA VAL A 206 -7.74 -7.98 -2.14
C VAL A 206 -8.01 -6.49 -2.04
N THR A 207 -9.02 -6.02 -2.75
CA THR A 207 -9.52 -4.65 -2.60
C THR A 207 -11.04 -4.57 -2.79
N CYS A 208 -11.63 -3.42 -2.45
CA CYS A 208 -13.07 -3.20 -2.63
C CYS A 208 -13.40 -2.86 -4.10
N THR A 209 -14.57 -3.30 -4.56
CA THR A 209 -15.10 -3.01 -5.90
C THR A 209 -16.64 -2.98 -5.89
N PRO A 210 -17.34 -2.27 -6.81
CA PRO A 210 -16.84 -1.23 -7.71
C PRO A 210 -16.31 0.00 -6.96
N TYR A 211 -15.48 0.82 -7.64
CA TYR A 211 -14.92 2.05 -7.07
C TYR A 211 -16.01 2.94 -6.44
N GLY A 212 -15.81 3.34 -5.19
CA GLY A 212 -16.73 4.21 -4.44
C GLY A 212 -18.02 3.55 -3.96
N ILE A 213 -18.40 2.37 -4.47
CA ILE A 213 -19.59 1.60 -4.07
C ILE A 213 -19.22 0.53 -3.03
N ASN A 214 -18.13 -0.21 -3.26
CA ASN A 214 -17.48 -1.14 -2.33
C ASN A 214 -18.34 -2.34 -1.88
N THR A 215 -19.32 -2.76 -2.71
CA THR A 215 -20.24 -3.87 -2.37
C THR A 215 -19.61 -5.25 -2.52
N HIS A 216 -18.55 -5.38 -3.30
CA HIS A 216 -17.86 -6.64 -3.58
C HIS A 216 -16.36 -6.51 -3.26
N ARG A 217 -15.65 -7.62 -3.40
CA ARG A 217 -14.19 -7.67 -3.34
C ARG A 217 -13.64 -8.09 -4.68
N LEU A 218 -12.60 -7.37 -5.14
CA LEU A 218 -11.75 -7.76 -6.26
C LEU A 218 -10.61 -8.58 -5.66
N LEU A 219 -10.45 -9.79 -6.15
CA LEU A 219 -9.36 -10.70 -5.82
C LEU A 219 -8.47 -10.84 -7.05
N VAL A 220 -7.18 -10.52 -6.90
CA VAL A 220 -6.15 -10.75 -7.92
C VAL A 220 -5.17 -11.74 -7.35
N ARG A 221 -5.26 -13.01 -7.78
CA ARG A 221 -4.39 -14.10 -7.32
C ARG A 221 -3.19 -14.24 -8.25
N GLY A 222 -2.02 -14.46 -7.67
CA GLY A 222 -0.84 -14.89 -8.38
C GLY A 222 -0.34 -16.22 -7.82
N HIS A 223 0.21 -17.04 -8.71
CA HIS A 223 0.99 -18.22 -8.37
C HIS A 223 2.48 -17.91 -8.38
N ARG A 224 3.24 -18.62 -7.57
CA ARG A 224 4.68 -18.45 -7.45
C ARG A 224 5.39 -18.84 -8.74
N ILE A 225 6.30 -17.97 -9.21
CA ILE A 225 7.22 -18.26 -10.33
C ILE A 225 8.67 -18.02 -9.90
N ASP A 226 9.63 -18.52 -10.70
CA ASP A 226 11.04 -18.22 -10.50
C ASP A 226 11.30 -16.72 -10.68
N ASN A 227 12.20 -16.19 -9.85
CA ASN A 227 12.56 -14.78 -9.94
C ASN A 227 13.21 -14.48 -11.28
N ILE A 228 12.68 -13.49 -12.00
CA ILE A 228 13.24 -13.01 -13.27
C ILE A 228 14.60 -12.38 -12.96
N GLU A 229 15.65 -12.73 -13.72
CA GLU A 229 17.03 -12.26 -13.45
C GLU A 229 17.16 -10.73 -13.42
N GLU A 230 16.35 -9.99 -14.18
CA GLU A 230 16.31 -8.53 -14.19
C GLU A 230 15.88 -7.91 -12.85
N VAL A 231 15.11 -8.64 -12.06
CA VAL A 231 14.63 -8.17 -10.73
C VAL A 231 15.75 -8.19 -9.69
N LYS A 232 16.79 -9.01 -9.89
CA LYS A 232 17.94 -9.07 -8.96
C LYS A 232 18.86 -7.85 -9.04
N THR A 233 18.78 -7.08 -10.13
CA THR A 233 19.71 -5.96 -10.40
C THR A 233 19.17 -4.58 -10.03
N VAL A 234 17.90 -4.43 -9.75
CA VAL A 234 17.31 -3.11 -9.39
C VAL A 234 17.42 -2.87 -7.88
N ARG A 235 18.65 -2.84 -7.34
CA ARG A 235 18.95 -1.89 -6.26
C ARG A 235 19.05 -0.53 -6.92
N VAL A 236 17.93 0.11 -7.19
CA VAL A 236 17.92 1.52 -7.58
C VAL A 236 18.37 2.29 -6.34
N THR A 237 19.65 2.64 -6.33
CA THR A 237 20.12 3.74 -5.49
C THR A 237 19.29 4.96 -5.89
N ALA A 238 18.53 5.49 -4.94
CA ALA A 238 17.63 6.61 -5.12
C ALA A 238 18.36 7.93 -5.33
N ASP A 239 19.19 8.04 -6.38
CA ASP A 239 19.92 9.26 -6.77
C ASP A 239 19.34 9.94 -8.02
N ALA A 240 18.24 9.40 -8.58
CA ALA A 240 17.48 10.15 -9.56
C ALA A 240 16.55 11.11 -8.80
N VAL A 241 16.94 12.37 -8.71
CA VAL A 241 16.00 13.46 -8.41
C VAL A 241 14.98 13.49 -9.55
N GLN A 242 13.97 12.65 -9.47
CA GLN A 242 12.76 12.82 -10.26
C GLN A 242 12.16 14.15 -9.77
N LEU A 243 12.18 15.15 -10.63
CA LEU A 243 11.37 16.36 -10.43
C LEU A 243 9.91 15.93 -10.49
N GLU A 244 9.39 15.51 -9.34
CA GLU A 244 8.01 15.08 -9.22
C GLU A 244 7.08 16.22 -9.65
N PRO A 245 6.12 15.95 -10.57
CA PRO A 245 5.14 16.94 -11.01
C PRO A 245 4.42 17.63 -9.85
N MET A 246 4.41 16.99 -8.69
CA MET A 246 3.74 17.38 -7.47
C MET A 246 4.47 18.46 -6.67
N LEU A 247 5.79 18.57 -6.80
CA LEU A 247 6.53 19.74 -6.29
C LEU A 247 6.35 20.95 -7.21
N VAL A 248 6.14 20.71 -8.51
CA VAL A 248 5.96 21.78 -9.49
C VAL A 248 4.57 22.44 -9.35
N ALA A 249 3.52 21.67 -9.04
CA ALA A 249 2.16 22.21 -8.92
C ALA A 249 2.01 23.28 -7.82
N PRO A 250 2.45 23.08 -6.56
CA PRO A 250 2.42 24.14 -5.54
C PRO A 250 3.35 25.31 -5.87
N VAL A 251 4.54 25.05 -6.42
CA VAL A 251 5.51 26.10 -6.79
C VAL A 251 4.95 27.03 -7.86
N VAL A 252 4.12 26.54 -8.77
CA VAL A 252 3.44 27.35 -9.81
C VAL A 252 2.12 27.93 -9.26
N ALA A 253 1.34 27.17 -8.53
CA ALA A 253 0.03 27.61 -8.04
C ALA A 253 0.12 28.72 -6.98
N ILE A 254 1.07 28.63 -6.04
CA ILE A 254 1.22 29.65 -4.98
C ILE A 254 1.54 31.04 -5.55
N PRO A 255 2.54 31.22 -6.45
CA PRO A 255 2.79 32.53 -7.07
C PRO A 255 1.60 33.05 -7.89
N MET A 256 0.93 32.18 -8.66
CA MET A 256 -0.26 32.57 -9.42
C MET A 256 -1.38 33.08 -8.52
N LEU A 257 -1.62 32.40 -7.39
CA LEU A 257 -2.61 32.82 -6.40
C LEU A 257 -2.22 34.11 -5.69
N LEU A 258 -0.94 34.29 -5.37
CA LEU A 258 -0.44 35.55 -4.82
C LEU A 258 -0.61 36.70 -5.80
N ILE A 259 -0.30 36.50 -7.09
CA ILE A 259 -0.53 37.50 -8.14
C ILE A 259 -2.02 37.83 -8.25
N LEU A 260 -2.89 36.80 -8.27
CA LEU A 260 -4.34 37.01 -8.32
C LEU A 260 -4.83 37.78 -7.09
N LEU A 261 -4.36 37.41 -5.91
CA LEU A 261 -4.66 38.10 -4.65
C LEU A 261 -4.23 39.57 -4.68
N ILE A 262 -3.01 39.84 -5.16
CA ILE A 262 -2.48 41.19 -5.32
C ILE A 262 -3.35 41.99 -6.31
N LEU A 263 -3.72 41.40 -7.45
CA LEU A 263 -4.57 42.05 -8.45
C LEU A 263 -5.98 42.33 -7.92
N LEU A 264 -6.53 41.48 -7.05
CA LEU A 264 -7.83 41.69 -6.39
C LEU A 264 -7.76 42.76 -5.30
N LEU A 265 -6.63 42.89 -4.62
CA LEU A 265 -6.45 43.89 -3.54
C LEU A 265 -5.99 45.26 -4.07
N LEU A 266 -5.43 45.33 -5.28
CA LEU A 266 -5.05 46.62 -5.90
C LEU A 266 -6.30 47.47 -6.15
N PRO A 267 -6.33 48.74 -5.68
CA PRO A 267 -7.47 49.61 -5.90
C PRO A 267 -7.62 49.91 -7.41
N ARG A 268 -8.74 49.48 -8.00
CA ARG A 268 -9.10 49.84 -9.36
C ARG A 268 -9.13 51.35 -9.47
N ARG A 269 -8.13 51.98 -10.12
CA ARG A 269 -8.17 53.41 -10.48
C ARG A 269 -9.41 53.61 -11.33
N ARG A 270 -10.42 54.29 -10.79
CA ARG A 270 -11.55 54.82 -11.58
C ARG A 270 -10.96 55.78 -12.59
N LYS A 271 -11.02 55.46 -13.87
CA LYS A 271 -10.93 56.47 -14.92
C LYS A 271 -12.10 57.44 -14.71
N LYS A 272 -11.74 58.72 -14.47
CA LYS A 272 -12.72 59.82 -14.56
C LYS A 272 -13.10 60.02 -16.02
#